data_0d6e0037627186431aa80261c4e33183
#
_entry.id   0d6e0037627186431aa80261c4e33183
#
_cell.length_a   1.000
_cell.length_b   1.000
_cell.length_c   1.000
_cell.angle_alpha   90.00
_cell.angle_beta   90.00
_cell.angle_gamma   90.00
#
_symmetry.space_group_name_H-M   'P 1'
#
loop_
_entity.id
_entity.type
_entity.pdbx_description
1 polymer ?
#
loop_
_entity_poly.entity_id
_entity_poly.type
_entity_poly.pdbx_seq_one_letter_code
_entity_poly.pdbx_strand_id
1 'polypeptide(L)'
;MTPLRQRMLEDMQLRNFAPATQKNYIHYVAGYANYFQTSPQHLDLEDMRQYMLYLTNDRKLSPESINTFVTAARFLYLTTLGMPWGDQQFPRVRRPHKLPVVLSHEEVVLFFDHIPGLKHRAVLMACYGAGLRIMEACQ
;
A
#
# COMPACT_ATOMS: atom_id res chain seq x y z
N MET A 1 3.44 -22.38 5.57
CA MET A 1 3.44 -21.39 4.47
C MET A 1 3.04 -22.14 3.20
N THR A 2 2.10 -21.60 2.38
CA THR A 2 1.66 -22.29 1.15
C THR A 2 2.72 -22.19 0.06
N PRO A 3 2.84 -23.19 -0.87
CA PRO A 3 3.81 -23.14 -1.95
C PRO A 3 3.70 -21.89 -2.82
N LEU A 4 2.45 -21.46 -3.11
CA LEU A 4 2.19 -20.25 -3.90
C LEU A 4 2.72 -18.99 -3.22
N ARG A 5 2.52 -18.86 -1.92
CA ARG A 5 3.04 -17.72 -1.14
C ARG A 5 4.57 -17.69 -1.14
N GLN A 6 5.19 -18.85 -1.02
CA GLN A 6 6.65 -18.95 -1.06
C GLN A 6 7.18 -18.51 -2.43
N ARG A 7 6.60 -19.05 -3.51
CA ARG A 7 6.97 -18.66 -4.88
C ARG A 7 6.82 -17.17 -5.15
N MET A 8 5.70 -16.56 -4.70
CA MET A 8 5.48 -15.12 -4.85
C MET A 8 6.53 -14.29 -4.10
N LEU A 9 6.95 -14.73 -2.90
CA LEU A 9 8.04 -14.08 -2.15
C LEU A 9 9.36 -14.15 -2.89
N GLU A 10 9.73 -15.31 -3.41
CA GLU A 10 10.95 -15.53 -4.20
C GLU A 10 10.95 -14.66 -5.46
N ASP A 11 9.82 -14.58 -6.18
CA ASP A 11 9.66 -13.71 -7.36
C ASP A 11 9.85 -12.23 -7.02
N MET A 12 9.39 -11.78 -5.84
CA MET A 12 9.60 -10.41 -5.37
C MET A 12 11.05 -10.16 -4.95
N GLN A 13 11.70 -11.14 -4.31
CA GLN A 13 13.12 -11.06 -3.91
C GLN A 13 14.02 -10.97 -5.15
N LEU A 14 13.79 -11.80 -6.17
CA LEU A 14 14.54 -11.75 -7.43
C LEU A 14 14.44 -10.39 -8.13
N ARG A 15 13.38 -9.63 -7.86
CA ARG A 15 13.17 -8.26 -8.39
C ARG A 15 13.56 -7.16 -7.40
N ASN A 16 14.25 -7.53 -6.31
CA ASN A 16 14.72 -6.63 -5.28
C ASN A 16 13.62 -5.73 -4.67
N PHE A 17 12.42 -6.29 -4.44
CA PHE A 17 11.37 -5.56 -3.76
C PHE A 17 11.72 -5.32 -2.30
N ALA A 18 11.45 -4.11 -1.81
CA ALA A 18 11.65 -3.78 -0.40
C ALA A 18 10.83 -4.72 0.51
N PRO A 19 11.36 -5.12 1.69
CA PRO A 19 10.67 -6.03 2.62
C PRO A 19 9.26 -5.56 3.00
N ALA A 20 9.05 -4.25 3.15
CA ALA A 20 7.74 -3.67 3.43
C ALA A 20 6.75 -3.92 2.28
N THR A 21 7.19 -3.80 1.03
CA THR A 21 6.37 -4.09 -0.17
C THR A 21 6.02 -5.56 -0.22
N GLN A 22 6.98 -6.45 0.00
CA GLN A 22 6.75 -7.91 0.04
C GLN A 22 5.69 -8.27 1.09
N LYS A 23 5.82 -7.74 2.31
CA LYS A 23 4.86 -7.93 3.40
C LYS A 23 3.46 -7.46 3.02
N ASN A 24 3.34 -6.26 2.43
CA ASN A 24 2.07 -5.70 2.02
C ASN A 24 1.39 -6.53 0.91
N TYR A 25 2.12 -6.93 -0.11
CA TYR A 25 1.56 -7.73 -1.20
C TYR A 25 1.05 -9.08 -0.69
N ILE A 26 1.83 -9.76 0.12
CA ILE A 26 1.41 -11.02 0.74
C ILE A 26 0.17 -10.83 1.63
N HIS A 27 0.09 -9.74 2.38
CA HIS A 27 -1.07 -9.43 3.21
C HIS A 27 -2.36 -9.29 2.37
N TYR A 28 -2.31 -8.52 1.29
CA TYR A 28 -3.46 -8.33 0.41
C TYR A 28 -3.89 -9.60 -0.30
N VAL A 29 -2.95 -10.38 -0.82
CA VAL A 29 -3.22 -11.67 -1.47
C VAL A 29 -3.78 -12.70 -0.47
N ALA A 30 -3.26 -12.73 0.75
CA ALA A 30 -3.80 -13.58 1.80
C ALA A 30 -5.24 -13.20 2.18
N GLY A 31 -5.55 -11.90 2.26
CA GLY A 31 -6.92 -11.41 2.47
C GLY A 31 -7.88 -11.85 1.38
N TYR A 32 -7.43 -11.79 0.13
CA TYR A 32 -8.19 -12.26 -1.04
C TYR A 32 -8.48 -13.77 -0.99
N ALA A 33 -7.45 -14.58 -0.75
CA ALA A 33 -7.58 -16.02 -0.59
C ALA A 33 -8.52 -16.40 0.57
N ASN A 34 -8.41 -15.70 1.69
CA ASN A 34 -9.25 -15.94 2.86
C ASN A 34 -10.72 -15.57 2.62
N TYR A 35 -10.99 -14.54 1.84
CA TYR A 35 -12.36 -14.15 1.52
C TYR A 35 -13.11 -15.26 0.77
N PHE A 36 -12.47 -15.90 -0.21
CA PHE A 36 -13.05 -17.00 -0.98
C PHE A 36 -12.79 -18.39 -0.38
N GLN A 37 -12.00 -18.50 0.71
CA GLN A 37 -11.54 -19.77 1.28
C GLN A 37 -10.89 -20.70 0.24
N THR A 38 -10.27 -20.11 -0.78
CA THR A 38 -9.72 -20.80 -1.96
C THR A 38 -8.36 -20.23 -2.33
N SER A 39 -7.49 -21.07 -2.87
CA SER A 39 -6.19 -20.58 -3.38
C SER A 39 -6.39 -19.66 -4.57
N PRO A 40 -5.70 -18.49 -4.63
CA PRO A 40 -5.86 -17.52 -5.71
C PRO A 40 -5.61 -18.08 -7.13
N GLN A 41 -4.89 -19.18 -7.27
CA GLN A 41 -4.67 -19.85 -8.56
C GLN A 41 -5.96 -20.42 -9.18
N HIS A 42 -7.00 -20.60 -8.39
CA HIS A 42 -8.30 -21.12 -8.81
C HIS A 42 -9.38 -20.03 -8.91
N LEU A 43 -9.00 -18.79 -8.67
CA LEU A 43 -9.88 -17.63 -8.76
C LEU A 43 -9.68 -16.94 -10.10
N ASP A 44 -10.77 -16.36 -10.62
CA ASP A 44 -10.78 -15.70 -11.92
C ASP A 44 -10.92 -14.16 -11.81
N LEU A 45 -11.12 -13.51 -12.95
CA LEU A 45 -11.28 -12.06 -13.02
C LEU A 45 -12.59 -11.57 -12.38
N GLU A 46 -13.65 -12.38 -12.44
CA GLU A 46 -14.91 -12.02 -11.81
C GLU A 46 -14.81 -12.10 -10.29
N ASP A 47 -14.10 -13.10 -9.76
CA ASP A 47 -13.79 -13.20 -8.33
C ASP A 47 -12.99 -11.97 -7.87
N MET A 48 -12.00 -11.55 -8.67
CA MET A 48 -11.23 -10.35 -8.36
C MET A 48 -12.12 -9.10 -8.34
N ARG A 49 -13.02 -8.96 -9.31
CA ARG A 49 -14.00 -7.87 -9.37
C ARG A 49 -14.92 -7.88 -8.14
N GLN A 50 -15.46 -9.04 -7.77
CA GLN A 50 -16.30 -9.22 -6.60
C GLN A 50 -15.57 -8.82 -5.32
N TYR A 51 -14.32 -9.23 -5.16
CA TYR A 51 -13.53 -8.85 -4.00
C TYR A 51 -13.23 -7.35 -3.96
N MET A 52 -12.98 -6.71 -5.08
CA MET A 52 -12.83 -5.25 -5.14
C MET A 52 -14.10 -4.52 -4.71
N LEU A 53 -15.28 -5.01 -5.12
CA LEU A 53 -16.55 -4.46 -4.66
C LEU A 53 -16.74 -4.63 -3.15
N TYR A 54 -16.39 -5.79 -2.59
CA TYR A 54 -16.36 -6.01 -1.15
C TYR A 54 -15.43 -5.04 -0.43
N LEU A 55 -14.19 -4.85 -0.92
CA LEU A 55 -13.25 -3.90 -0.33
C LEU A 55 -13.80 -2.46 -0.35
N THR A 56 -14.54 -2.10 -1.39
CA THR A 56 -15.11 -0.76 -1.58
C THR A 56 -16.35 -0.54 -0.72
N ASN A 57 -17.31 -1.44 -0.77
CA ASN A 57 -18.66 -1.24 -0.23
C ASN A 57 -18.76 -1.68 1.24
N ASP A 58 -18.20 -2.85 1.58
CA ASP A 58 -18.30 -3.44 2.90
C ASP A 58 -17.14 -3.00 3.81
N ARG A 59 -15.92 -3.10 3.32
CA ARG A 59 -14.73 -2.70 4.07
C ARG A 59 -14.44 -1.19 4.00
N LYS A 60 -15.05 -0.48 3.06
CA LYS A 60 -14.89 0.99 2.87
C LYS A 60 -13.44 1.43 2.85
N LEU A 61 -12.57 0.64 2.21
CA LEU A 61 -11.16 0.96 2.13
C LEU A 61 -10.93 2.15 1.20
N SER A 62 -9.84 2.88 1.46
CA SER A 62 -9.43 3.99 0.60
C SER A 62 -9.03 3.49 -0.81
N PRO A 63 -9.18 4.34 -1.85
CA PRO A 63 -8.73 4.02 -3.20
C PRO A 63 -7.26 3.57 -3.27
N GLU A 64 -6.39 4.13 -2.41
CA GLU A 64 -4.98 3.76 -2.31
C GLU A 64 -4.81 2.31 -1.88
N SER A 65 -5.56 1.88 -0.85
CA SER A 65 -5.53 0.52 -0.33
C SER A 65 -6.03 -0.48 -1.38
N ILE A 66 -7.13 -0.14 -2.08
CA ILE A 66 -7.68 -0.97 -3.15
C ILE A 66 -6.67 -1.07 -4.31
N ASN A 67 -6.05 0.03 -4.72
CA ASN A 67 -5.03 0.04 -5.76
C ASN A 67 -3.78 -0.76 -5.36
N THR A 68 -3.45 -0.81 -4.07
CA THR A 68 -2.36 -1.67 -3.56
C THR A 68 -2.72 -3.15 -3.72
N PHE A 69 -3.97 -3.54 -3.39
CA PHE A 69 -4.46 -4.88 -3.67
C PHE A 69 -4.39 -5.21 -5.17
N VAL A 70 -4.91 -4.34 -6.04
CA VAL A 70 -4.86 -4.55 -7.51
C VAL A 70 -3.43 -4.75 -8.01
N THR A 71 -2.48 -3.97 -7.49
CA THR A 71 -1.07 -4.12 -7.87
C THR A 71 -0.48 -5.43 -7.37
N ALA A 72 -0.83 -5.87 -6.16
CA ALA A 72 -0.41 -7.16 -5.61
C ALA A 72 -1.00 -8.34 -6.39
N ALA A 73 -2.30 -8.27 -6.74
CA ALA A 73 -2.98 -9.27 -7.56
C ALA A 73 -2.38 -9.34 -8.97
N ARG A 74 -2.13 -8.19 -9.59
CA ARG A 74 -1.43 -8.12 -10.88
C ARG A 74 -0.07 -8.81 -10.83
N PHE A 75 0.73 -8.56 -9.81
CA PHE A 75 2.03 -9.21 -9.64
C PHE A 75 1.86 -10.74 -9.50
N LEU A 76 0.91 -11.18 -8.67
CA LEU A 76 0.61 -12.60 -8.49
C LEU A 76 0.24 -13.27 -9.82
N TYR A 77 -0.76 -12.74 -10.52
CA TYR A 77 -1.30 -13.39 -11.71
C TYR A 77 -0.35 -13.32 -12.91
N LEU A 78 0.25 -12.17 -13.19
CA LEU A 78 1.12 -12.01 -14.35
C LEU A 78 2.53 -12.56 -14.13
N THR A 79 3.09 -12.34 -12.94
CA THR A 79 4.49 -12.69 -12.67
C THR A 79 4.62 -14.08 -12.07
N THR A 80 3.89 -14.36 -10.99
CA THR A 80 4.06 -15.60 -10.23
C THR A 80 3.32 -16.77 -10.88
N LEU A 81 2.09 -16.55 -11.36
CA LEU A 81 1.28 -17.57 -12.00
C LEU A 81 1.48 -17.64 -13.53
N GLY A 82 2.01 -16.58 -14.14
CA GLY A 82 2.20 -16.51 -15.59
C GLY A 82 0.91 -16.55 -16.39
N MET A 83 -0.19 -16.01 -15.82
CA MET A 83 -1.48 -15.97 -16.51
C MET A 83 -1.41 -15.05 -17.75
N PRO A 84 -2.07 -15.40 -18.85
CA PRO A 84 -2.08 -14.61 -20.09
C PRO A 84 -3.05 -13.41 -20.00
N TRP A 85 -3.14 -12.79 -18.84
CA TRP A 85 -4.00 -11.65 -18.61
C TRP A 85 -3.29 -10.35 -18.99
N GLY A 86 -4.00 -9.43 -19.63
CA GLY A 86 -3.45 -8.13 -19.96
C GLY A 86 -3.59 -7.13 -18.80
N ASP A 87 -2.82 -6.05 -18.85
CA ASP A 87 -2.85 -4.97 -17.86
C ASP A 87 -4.23 -4.32 -17.69
N GLN A 88 -5.03 -4.32 -18.77
CA GLN A 88 -6.39 -3.75 -18.78
C GLN A 88 -7.37 -4.49 -17.86
N GLN A 89 -7.07 -5.73 -17.50
CA GLN A 89 -7.89 -6.56 -16.61
C GLN A 89 -7.69 -6.21 -15.13
N PHE A 90 -6.75 -5.32 -14.82
CA PHE A 90 -6.47 -4.83 -13.47
C PHE A 90 -6.88 -3.36 -13.31
N PRO A 91 -8.21 -3.06 -13.20
CA PRO A 91 -8.70 -1.69 -13.16
C PRO A 91 -8.21 -0.98 -11.89
N ARG A 92 -7.73 0.24 -12.06
CA ARG A 92 -7.36 1.10 -10.94
C ARG A 92 -8.54 1.98 -10.53
N VAL A 93 -8.76 2.06 -9.23
CA VAL A 93 -9.73 2.99 -8.65
C VAL A 93 -9.17 4.41 -8.75
N ARG A 94 -9.99 5.34 -9.29
CA ARG A 94 -9.61 6.75 -9.38
C ARG A 94 -9.44 7.34 -7.99
N ARG A 95 -8.31 8.02 -7.78
CA ARG A 95 -8.02 8.73 -6.52
C ARG A 95 -8.66 10.12 -6.58
N PRO A 96 -9.39 10.53 -5.55
CA PRO A 96 -9.78 11.93 -5.43
C PRO A 96 -8.52 12.79 -5.24
N HIS A 97 -8.40 13.84 -6.03
CA HIS A 97 -7.31 14.79 -5.86
C HIS A 97 -7.67 15.73 -4.69
N LYS A 98 -7.14 15.43 -3.51
CA LYS A 98 -7.24 16.33 -2.35
C LYS A 98 -5.97 17.15 -2.27
N LEU A 99 -6.11 18.47 -2.30
CA LEU A 99 -5.00 19.36 -2.00
C LEU A 99 -4.62 19.19 -0.53
N PRO A 100 -3.32 19.12 -0.19
CA PRO A 100 -2.90 19.14 1.20
C PRO A 100 -3.35 20.44 1.88
N VAL A 101 -3.70 20.35 3.14
CA VAL A 101 -3.91 21.54 3.97
C VAL A 101 -2.52 22.16 4.19
N VAL A 102 -2.36 23.42 3.77
CA VAL A 102 -1.14 24.19 3.99
C VAL A 102 -1.36 25.04 5.22
N LEU A 103 -0.51 24.88 6.22
CA LEU A 103 -0.53 25.71 7.43
C LEU A 103 0.02 27.11 7.12
N SER A 104 -0.57 28.13 7.72
CA SER A 104 -0.01 29.48 7.68
C SER A 104 1.29 29.57 8.51
N HIS A 105 2.04 30.64 8.31
CA HIS A 105 3.28 30.85 9.09
C HIS A 105 2.99 30.89 10.60
N GLU A 106 1.92 31.58 11.00
CA GLU A 106 1.51 31.70 12.39
C GLU A 106 1.13 30.34 12.99
N GLU A 107 0.41 29.52 12.24
CA GLU A 107 0.04 28.17 12.67
C GLU A 107 1.28 27.27 12.85
N VAL A 108 2.28 27.40 11.98
CA VAL A 108 3.55 26.68 12.12
C VAL A 108 4.32 27.11 13.36
N VAL A 109 4.39 28.42 13.64
CA VAL A 109 5.03 28.93 14.87
C VAL A 109 4.32 28.41 16.10
N LEU A 110 2.99 28.54 16.15
CA LEU A 110 2.18 28.02 17.26
C LEU A 110 2.36 26.51 17.45
N PHE A 111 2.42 25.74 16.36
CA PHE A 111 2.67 24.31 16.44
C PHE A 111 4.00 24.01 17.14
N PHE A 112 5.08 24.67 16.75
CA PHE A 112 6.39 24.46 17.38
C PHE A 112 6.43 24.92 18.85
N ASP A 113 5.75 26.01 19.19
CA ASP A 113 5.71 26.53 20.57
C ASP A 113 4.97 25.59 21.53
N HIS A 114 4.00 24.83 21.04
CA HIS A 114 3.25 23.83 21.83
C HIS A 114 3.97 22.51 22.01
N ILE A 115 5.17 22.30 21.43
CA ILE A 115 5.94 21.07 21.63
C ILE A 115 6.75 21.18 22.93
N PRO A 116 6.43 20.40 23.98
CA PRO A 116 7.03 20.59 25.32
C PRO A 116 8.48 20.10 25.42
N GLY A 117 8.92 19.24 24.52
CA GLY A 117 10.25 18.65 24.56
C GLY A 117 11.23 19.30 23.59
N LEU A 118 12.31 19.89 24.10
CA LEU A 118 13.35 20.54 23.26
C LEU A 118 13.90 19.63 22.17
N LYS A 119 14.15 18.34 22.49
CA LYS A 119 14.63 17.35 21.52
C LYS A 119 13.64 17.12 20.38
N HIS A 120 12.36 16.91 20.70
CA HIS A 120 11.33 16.70 19.69
C HIS A 120 11.08 17.95 18.86
N ARG A 121 11.07 19.12 19.50
CA ARG A 121 10.96 20.40 18.82
C ARG A 121 12.10 20.61 17.83
N ALA A 122 13.35 20.37 18.24
CA ALA A 122 14.52 20.51 17.36
C ALA A 122 14.47 19.56 16.15
N VAL A 123 14.11 18.31 16.35
CA VAL A 123 13.96 17.33 15.25
C VAL A 123 12.88 17.75 14.25
N LEU A 124 11.71 18.17 14.75
CA LEU A 124 10.60 18.60 13.88
C LEU A 124 10.90 19.90 13.16
N MET A 125 11.60 20.85 13.81
CA MET A 125 12.07 22.08 13.17
C MET A 125 13.10 21.76 12.06
N ALA A 126 14.01 20.82 12.28
CA ALA A 126 14.96 20.35 11.26
C ALA A 126 14.23 19.70 10.09
N CYS A 127 13.22 18.85 10.35
CA CYS A 127 12.39 18.27 9.30
C CYS A 127 11.68 19.35 8.47
N TYR A 128 11.10 20.33 9.13
CA TYR A 128 10.39 21.42 8.45
C TYR A 128 11.33 22.31 7.64
N GLY A 129 12.44 22.76 8.24
CA GLY A 129 13.36 23.69 7.59
C GLY A 129 14.18 23.06 6.44
N ALA A 130 14.56 21.78 6.57
CA ALA A 130 15.34 21.07 5.57
C ALA A 130 14.48 20.18 4.64
N GLY A 131 13.17 20.10 4.83
CA GLY A 131 12.29 19.24 4.05
C GLY A 131 12.53 17.73 4.26
N LEU A 132 13.09 17.33 5.42
CA LEU A 132 13.40 15.95 5.72
C LEU A 132 12.15 15.16 6.10
N ARG A 133 12.09 13.88 5.66
CA ARG A 133 11.12 12.94 6.21
C ARG A 133 11.53 12.56 7.64
N ILE A 134 10.55 12.29 8.50
CA ILE A 134 10.82 11.96 9.91
C ILE A 134 11.82 10.82 10.09
N MET A 135 11.79 9.81 9.25
CA MET A 135 12.74 8.70 9.31
C MET A 135 14.16 9.09 8.87
N GLU A 136 14.30 10.09 8.02
CA GLU A 136 15.62 10.63 7.60
C GLU A 136 16.23 11.49 8.73
N ALA A 137 15.40 12.15 9.52
CA ALA A 137 15.85 12.94 10.66
C ALA A 137 16.17 12.08 11.90
N CYS A 138 15.77 10.81 11.94
CA CYS A 138 15.99 9.91 13.06
C CYS A 138 17.16 8.93 12.83
N GLN A 139 17.83 9.00 11.70
CA GLN A 139 19.04 8.24 11.39
C GLN A 139 20.30 9.03 11.76
#